data_baa11463eb0a5cbc06aa4a31caa61f82
#
_entry.id   baa11463eb0a5cbc06aa4a31caa61f82
#
_cell.length_a   1.000
_cell.length_b   1.000
_cell.length_c   1.000
_cell.angle_alpha   90.00
_cell.angle_beta   90.00
_cell.angle_gamma   90.00
#
_symmetry.space_group_name_H-M   'P 1'
#
loop_
_entity.id
_entity.type
_entity.pdbx_description
1 polymer ?
#
loop_
_entity_poly.entity_id
_entity_poly.type
_entity_poly.pdbx_seq_one_letter_code
_entity_poly.pdbx_strand_id
1 'polypeptide(L)'
;LIKDKDDLIRMDLPVKGDINSPEFSYRKIIFKTLTNLLVKVAVSPVNFLANSLGFSPEKLKNLPFEAVQNDFTPEQLTQINQLAEIIKAKPEMTLLLEQFVNVQQSKVQLADFYVKRNYYLQQHPEKSQTTLLPIDYSKIMEIDTKDIQFLNYVGTQVSEDKKTAYLDDQLLSLADSTQLNRLTHQLMDRRNQVLKEYLLRQEVPEKCIRISTATAEKLVAYKGKNQYTIGLVFAGDEPDPELIAEETEN
;
A
#
# COMPACT_ATOMS: atom_id res chain seq x y z
N LEU A 1 22.35 -22.00 -12.08
CA LEU A 1 22.19 -21.50 -13.45
C LEU A 1 23.60 -21.34 -14.03
N ILE A 2 23.99 -22.24 -14.92
CA ILE A 2 25.26 -22.14 -15.64
C ILE A 2 24.96 -21.44 -16.95
N LYS A 3 25.46 -20.22 -17.11
CA LYS A 3 25.50 -19.55 -18.40
C LYS A 3 26.55 -20.22 -19.27
N ASP A 4 26.19 -20.55 -20.50
CA ASP A 4 27.12 -21.01 -21.52
C ASP A 4 27.93 -19.82 -22.04
N LYS A 5 29.07 -20.10 -22.74
CA LYS A 5 29.97 -19.08 -23.31
C LYS A 5 29.30 -18.08 -24.26
N ASP A 6 28.09 -18.41 -24.72
CA ASP A 6 27.27 -17.59 -25.65
C ASP A 6 26.11 -16.89 -24.94
N ASP A 7 26.16 -16.75 -23.60
CA ASP A 7 25.11 -16.11 -22.76
C ASP A 7 23.73 -16.79 -22.84
N LEU A 8 23.68 -18.03 -23.35
CA LEU A 8 22.47 -18.83 -23.46
C LEU A 8 22.25 -19.67 -22.21
N ILE A 9 21.01 -19.60 -21.67
CA ILE A 9 20.55 -20.45 -20.57
C ILE A 9 19.99 -21.72 -21.18
N ARG A 10 20.72 -22.84 -21.06
CA ARG A 10 20.19 -24.17 -21.41
C ARG A 10 19.49 -24.77 -20.21
N MET A 11 18.23 -25.14 -20.39
CA MET A 11 17.43 -25.84 -19.39
C MET A 11 17.08 -27.21 -19.91
N ASP A 12 17.49 -28.25 -19.20
CA ASP A 12 16.97 -29.59 -19.40
C ASP A 12 15.64 -29.72 -18.69
N LEU A 13 14.56 -29.77 -19.45
CA LEU A 13 13.22 -29.98 -18.95
C LEU A 13 12.90 -31.47 -18.96
N PRO A 14 12.81 -32.14 -17.80
CA PRO A 14 12.37 -33.53 -17.77
C PRO A 14 10.88 -33.60 -18.10
N VAL A 15 10.56 -33.76 -19.36
CA VAL A 15 9.18 -33.97 -19.84
C VAL A 15 8.81 -35.43 -19.64
N LYS A 16 7.91 -35.73 -18.69
CA LYS A 16 7.33 -37.06 -18.48
C LYS A 16 5.88 -37.03 -18.93
N GLY A 17 5.48 -37.90 -19.81
CA GLY A 17 4.11 -38.07 -20.30
C GLY A 17 4.06 -38.39 -21.78
N ASP A 18 2.88 -38.84 -22.26
CA ASP A 18 2.62 -39.08 -23.66
C ASP A 18 2.24 -37.77 -24.35
N ILE A 19 3.10 -37.32 -25.25
CA ILE A 19 2.92 -36.06 -26.03
C ILE A 19 1.70 -36.10 -26.96
N ASN A 20 1.17 -37.25 -27.23
CA ASN A 20 -0.05 -37.43 -28.04
C ASN A 20 -1.33 -37.47 -27.21
N SER A 21 -1.22 -37.35 -25.88
CA SER A 21 -2.40 -37.28 -25.01
C SER A 21 -3.08 -35.93 -25.14
N PRO A 22 -4.45 -35.89 -25.28
CA PRO A 22 -5.19 -34.63 -25.33
C PRO A 22 -5.05 -33.76 -24.05
N GLU A 23 -4.63 -34.36 -22.94
CA GLU A 23 -4.37 -33.69 -21.68
C GLU A 23 -2.95 -33.13 -21.58
N PHE A 24 -2.09 -33.46 -22.56
CA PHE A 24 -0.70 -32.99 -22.58
C PHE A 24 -0.64 -31.50 -22.95
N SER A 25 -0.33 -30.66 -21.99
CA SER A 25 -0.23 -29.20 -22.19
C SER A 25 1.19 -28.75 -21.98
N TYR A 26 1.88 -28.45 -23.09
CA TYR A 26 3.21 -27.78 -23.05
C TYR A 26 3.19 -26.52 -22.21
N ARG A 27 2.09 -25.78 -22.23
CA ARG A 27 1.91 -24.56 -21.40
C ARG A 27 2.04 -24.88 -19.91
N LYS A 28 1.37 -25.95 -19.40
CA LYS A 28 1.48 -26.37 -17.99
C LYS A 28 2.90 -26.73 -17.57
N ILE A 29 3.64 -27.41 -18.46
CA ILE A 29 5.02 -27.85 -18.16
C ILE A 29 5.97 -26.66 -18.16
N ILE A 30 5.87 -25.79 -19.16
CA ILE A 30 6.67 -24.57 -19.24
C ILE A 30 6.37 -23.66 -18.04
N PHE A 31 5.10 -23.51 -17.69
CA PHE A 31 4.66 -22.73 -16.53
C PHE A 31 5.20 -23.29 -15.23
N LYS A 32 5.03 -24.60 -14.96
CA LYS A 32 5.53 -25.22 -13.73
C LYS A 32 7.06 -25.13 -13.60
N THR A 33 7.77 -25.18 -14.73
CA THR A 33 9.22 -25.05 -14.75
C THR A 33 9.65 -23.60 -14.55
N LEU A 34 8.95 -22.64 -15.17
CA LEU A 34 9.17 -21.22 -14.94
C LEU A 34 8.86 -20.81 -13.50
N THR A 35 7.76 -21.31 -12.92
CA THR A 35 7.41 -21.06 -11.52
C THR A 35 8.47 -21.61 -10.59
N ASN A 36 8.94 -22.85 -10.79
CA ASN A 36 10.05 -23.44 -10.01
C ASN A 36 11.39 -22.71 -10.22
N LEU A 37 11.61 -22.11 -11.38
CA LEU A 37 12.78 -21.28 -11.65
C LEU A 37 12.70 -19.92 -10.94
N LEU A 38 11.54 -19.29 -10.95
CA LEU A 38 11.30 -18.01 -10.28
C LEU A 38 11.36 -18.14 -8.75
N VAL A 39 10.95 -19.28 -8.18
CA VAL A 39 11.08 -19.58 -6.75
C VAL A 39 12.55 -19.87 -6.37
N LYS A 40 13.36 -20.42 -7.28
CA LYS A 40 14.79 -20.71 -7.02
C LYS A 40 15.74 -19.57 -7.34
N VAL A 41 15.34 -18.65 -8.21
CA VAL A 41 16.10 -17.42 -8.49
C VAL A 41 15.43 -16.31 -7.69
N ALA A 42 16.14 -15.70 -6.78
CA ALA A 42 15.69 -14.60 -5.91
C ALA A 42 15.31 -13.31 -6.68
N VAL A 43 14.76 -13.46 -7.89
CA VAL A 43 14.26 -12.36 -8.71
C VAL A 43 12.75 -12.31 -8.53
N SER A 44 12.28 -11.28 -7.83
CA SER A 44 10.84 -11.01 -7.73
C SER A 44 10.20 -11.03 -9.11
N PRO A 45 9.07 -11.74 -9.31
CA PRO A 45 8.32 -11.68 -10.57
C PRO A 45 8.03 -10.25 -11.04
N VAL A 46 7.82 -9.33 -10.10
CA VAL A 46 7.68 -7.87 -10.35
C VAL A 46 8.89 -7.33 -11.10
N ASN A 47 10.10 -7.65 -10.65
CA ASN A 47 11.33 -7.14 -11.26
C ASN A 47 11.50 -7.62 -12.69
N PHE A 48 11.24 -8.92 -12.93
CA PHE A 48 11.36 -9.51 -14.26
C PHE A 48 10.35 -8.90 -15.25
N LEU A 49 9.09 -8.80 -14.85
CA LEU A 49 8.03 -8.29 -15.71
C LEU A 49 8.14 -6.78 -15.92
N ALA A 50 8.49 -6.02 -14.88
CA ALA A 50 8.73 -4.59 -15.02
C ALA A 50 9.84 -4.31 -16.06
N ASN A 51 10.98 -4.99 -15.95
CA ASN A 51 12.07 -4.85 -16.93
C ASN A 51 11.64 -5.22 -18.34
N SER A 52 10.86 -6.30 -18.52
CA SER A 52 10.40 -6.74 -19.85
C SER A 52 9.45 -5.75 -20.53
N LEU A 53 8.74 -4.92 -19.74
CA LEU A 53 7.84 -3.87 -20.20
C LEU A 53 8.49 -2.47 -20.18
N GLY A 54 9.77 -2.37 -19.84
CA GLY A 54 10.50 -1.10 -19.79
C GLY A 54 10.19 -0.25 -18.55
N PHE A 55 9.60 -0.85 -17.49
CA PHE A 55 9.32 -0.17 -16.23
C PHE A 55 10.50 -0.33 -15.26
N SER A 56 10.63 0.62 -14.31
CA SER A 56 11.61 0.54 -13.24
C SER A 56 11.11 -0.39 -12.12
N PRO A 57 11.75 -1.56 -11.89
CA PRO A 57 11.28 -2.52 -10.87
C PRO A 57 11.23 -1.94 -9.47
N GLU A 58 12.20 -1.08 -9.12
CA GLU A 58 12.29 -0.48 -7.79
C GLU A 58 11.07 0.40 -7.47
N LYS A 59 10.53 1.07 -8.49
CA LYS A 59 9.32 1.88 -8.34
C LYS A 59 8.04 1.06 -8.23
N LEU A 60 8.10 -0.25 -8.52
CA LEU A 60 6.92 -1.14 -8.48
C LEU A 60 6.92 -2.07 -7.26
N LYS A 61 7.84 -1.91 -6.31
CA LYS A 61 7.87 -2.74 -5.09
C LYS A 61 6.92 -2.25 -4.01
N ASN A 62 6.80 -0.94 -3.89
CA ASN A 62 6.00 -0.29 -2.85
C ASN A 62 5.25 0.90 -3.42
N LEU A 63 4.03 1.12 -2.95
CA LEU A 63 3.22 2.29 -3.23
C LEU A 63 3.02 3.07 -1.93
N PRO A 64 3.86 4.10 -1.66
CA PRO A 64 3.75 4.89 -0.43
C PRO A 64 2.52 5.81 -0.46
N PHE A 65 1.99 6.12 0.72
CA PHE A 65 0.87 7.06 0.90
C PHE A 65 0.93 7.77 2.25
N GLU A 66 0.24 8.92 2.36
CA GLU A 66 0.11 9.66 3.61
C GLU A 66 -1.09 9.18 4.44
N ALA A 67 -1.01 9.31 5.78
CA ALA A 67 -2.05 8.83 6.68
C ALA A 67 -3.43 9.43 6.40
N VAL A 68 -3.48 10.74 6.10
CA VAL A 68 -4.72 11.48 5.82
C VAL A 68 -5.16 11.43 4.36
N GLN A 69 -4.41 10.74 3.50
CA GLN A 69 -4.68 10.67 2.07
C GLN A 69 -5.88 9.77 1.77
N ASN A 70 -6.86 10.30 1.05
CA ASN A 70 -8.06 9.58 0.58
C ASN A 70 -7.95 9.14 -0.88
N ASP A 71 -7.31 9.96 -1.74
CA ASP A 71 -7.19 9.74 -3.17
C ASP A 71 -5.72 9.61 -3.56
N PHE A 72 -5.45 8.94 -4.68
CA PHE A 72 -4.08 8.75 -5.17
C PHE A 72 -3.58 9.99 -5.91
N THR A 73 -2.31 10.32 -5.71
CA THR A 73 -1.62 11.38 -6.46
C THR A 73 -1.38 10.97 -7.92
N PRO A 74 -1.11 11.90 -8.84
CA PRO A 74 -0.77 11.58 -10.23
C PRO A 74 0.39 10.60 -10.37
N GLU A 75 1.42 10.70 -9.50
CA GLU A 75 2.58 9.81 -9.49
C GLU A 75 2.18 8.40 -9.06
N GLN A 76 1.35 8.27 -8.01
CA GLN A 76 0.81 6.99 -7.57
C GLN A 76 -0.10 6.36 -8.64
N LEU A 77 -0.95 7.17 -9.29
CA LEU A 77 -1.79 6.68 -10.40
C LEU A 77 -0.94 6.18 -11.57
N THR A 78 0.16 6.85 -11.88
CA THR A 78 1.11 6.37 -12.90
C THR A 78 1.66 4.99 -12.53
N GLN A 79 2.07 4.80 -11.29
CA GLN A 79 2.56 3.53 -10.78
C GLN A 79 1.49 2.44 -10.81
N ILE A 80 0.25 2.76 -10.38
CA ILE A 80 -0.88 1.82 -10.41
C ILE A 80 -1.23 1.42 -11.85
N ASN A 81 -1.17 2.36 -12.80
CA ASN A 81 -1.38 2.08 -14.22
C ASN A 81 -0.33 1.11 -14.78
N GLN A 82 0.94 1.26 -14.39
CA GLN A 82 2.00 0.32 -14.77
C GLN A 82 1.71 -1.11 -14.24
N LEU A 83 1.23 -1.22 -13.01
CA LEU A 83 0.81 -2.52 -12.45
C LEU A 83 -0.39 -3.10 -13.22
N ALA A 84 -1.37 -2.26 -13.57
CA ALA A 84 -2.51 -2.67 -14.38
C ALA A 84 -2.07 -3.21 -15.76
N GLU A 85 -1.14 -2.53 -16.44
CA GLU A 85 -0.58 -3.01 -17.72
C GLU A 85 0.15 -4.35 -17.59
N ILE A 86 0.90 -4.55 -16.51
CA ILE A 86 1.56 -5.84 -16.22
C ILE A 86 0.53 -6.96 -16.13
N ILE A 87 -0.56 -6.75 -15.37
CA ILE A 87 -1.60 -7.79 -15.19
C ILE A 87 -2.39 -8.01 -16.46
N LYS A 88 -2.72 -6.96 -17.24
CA LYS A 88 -3.38 -7.13 -18.55
C LYS A 88 -2.53 -7.91 -19.53
N ALA A 89 -1.21 -7.71 -19.52
CA ALA A 89 -0.26 -8.47 -20.33
C ALA A 89 -0.07 -9.92 -19.85
N LYS A 90 -0.35 -10.20 -18.56
CA LYS A 90 -0.14 -11.49 -17.88
C LYS A 90 -1.35 -11.86 -17.01
N PRO A 91 -2.53 -12.14 -17.65
CA PRO A 91 -3.78 -12.40 -16.92
C PRO A 91 -3.80 -13.72 -16.12
N GLU A 92 -2.75 -14.52 -16.24
CA GLU A 92 -2.47 -15.69 -15.41
C GLU A 92 -1.81 -15.36 -14.07
N MET A 93 -1.53 -14.08 -13.82
CA MET A 93 -0.94 -13.62 -12.56
C MET A 93 -1.97 -12.89 -11.69
N THR A 94 -1.74 -12.91 -10.39
CA THR A 94 -2.49 -12.17 -9.38
C THR A 94 -1.60 -11.07 -8.81
N LEU A 95 -2.11 -9.84 -8.79
CA LEU A 95 -1.52 -8.70 -8.12
C LEU A 95 -1.90 -8.73 -6.65
N LEU A 96 -0.89 -8.83 -5.78
CA LEU A 96 -1.03 -8.77 -4.33
C LEU A 96 -0.64 -7.37 -3.85
N LEU A 97 -1.53 -6.73 -3.10
CA LEU A 97 -1.32 -5.40 -2.54
C LEU A 97 -1.65 -5.48 -1.05
N GLU A 98 -0.62 -5.59 -0.20
CA GLU A 98 -0.79 -5.63 1.24
C GLU A 98 -0.48 -4.25 1.84
N GLN A 99 -1.48 -3.64 2.47
CA GLN A 99 -1.37 -2.32 3.08
C GLN A 99 -0.69 -2.40 4.44
N PHE A 100 0.45 -1.70 4.59
CA PHE A 100 1.15 -1.49 5.84
C PHE A 100 0.97 -0.06 6.32
N VAL A 101 0.53 0.11 7.55
CA VAL A 101 0.30 1.40 8.20
C VAL A 101 1.06 1.48 9.51
N ASN A 102 1.88 2.50 9.67
CA ASN A 102 2.40 2.86 10.98
C ASN A 102 1.28 3.53 11.78
N VAL A 103 0.56 2.72 12.54
CA VAL A 103 -0.67 3.15 13.25
C VAL A 103 -0.39 4.31 14.20
N GLN A 104 0.75 4.28 14.91
CA GLN A 104 1.10 5.33 15.87
C GLN A 104 1.37 6.67 15.15
N GLN A 105 2.20 6.65 14.11
CA GLN A 105 2.48 7.84 13.32
C GLN A 105 1.23 8.37 12.62
N SER A 106 0.37 7.47 12.12
CA SER A 106 -0.89 7.87 11.48
C SER A 106 -1.84 8.57 12.44
N LYS A 107 -1.90 8.15 13.72
CA LYS A 107 -2.68 8.85 14.74
C LYS A 107 -2.16 10.25 15.00
N VAL A 108 -0.83 10.43 15.06
CA VAL A 108 -0.21 11.77 15.22
C VAL A 108 -0.58 12.66 14.03
N GLN A 109 -0.45 12.18 12.80
CA GLN A 109 -0.81 12.94 11.60
C GLN A 109 -2.31 13.28 11.54
N LEU A 110 -3.17 12.37 11.98
CA LEU A 110 -4.62 12.63 12.09
C LEU A 110 -4.94 13.65 13.18
N ALA A 111 -4.25 13.58 14.32
CA ALA A 111 -4.39 14.57 15.41
C ALA A 111 -3.90 15.95 14.96
N ASP A 112 -2.76 16.03 14.27
CA ASP A 112 -2.25 17.25 13.67
C ASP A 112 -3.28 17.87 12.72
N PHE A 113 -3.79 17.08 11.77
CA PHE A 113 -4.83 17.55 10.86
C PHE A 113 -6.08 18.05 11.60
N TYR A 114 -6.53 17.32 12.61
CA TYR A 114 -7.70 17.68 13.41
C TYR A 114 -7.50 19.03 14.13
N VAL A 115 -6.36 19.22 14.78
CA VAL A 115 -6.03 20.46 15.51
C VAL A 115 -5.87 21.63 14.54
N LYS A 116 -5.17 21.44 13.41
CA LYS A 116 -5.05 22.44 12.36
C LYS A 116 -6.41 22.84 11.77
N ARG A 117 -7.29 21.87 11.56
CA ARG A 117 -8.65 22.13 11.10
C ARG A 117 -9.41 23.00 12.11
N ASN A 118 -9.33 22.72 13.39
CA ASN A 118 -9.99 23.50 14.43
C ASN A 118 -9.40 24.92 14.50
N TYR A 119 -8.09 25.07 14.41
CA TYR A 119 -7.43 26.36 14.31
C TYR A 119 -7.88 27.16 13.08
N TYR A 120 -7.93 26.52 11.92
CA TYR A 120 -8.45 27.15 10.70
C TYR A 120 -9.89 27.62 10.83
N LEU A 121 -10.76 26.79 11.40
CA LEU A 121 -12.18 27.13 11.63
C LEU A 121 -12.36 28.25 12.65
N GLN A 122 -11.48 28.37 13.64
CA GLN A 122 -11.49 29.49 14.57
C GLN A 122 -11.18 30.83 13.84
N GLN A 123 -10.29 30.79 12.85
CA GLN A 123 -9.96 31.96 12.03
C GLN A 123 -11.02 32.25 10.94
N HIS A 124 -11.80 31.24 10.57
CA HIS A 124 -12.82 31.29 9.54
C HIS A 124 -14.18 30.79 10.06
N PRO A 125 -14.82 31.55 10.98
CA PRO A 125 -16.07 31.12 11.63
C PRO A 125 -17.20 30.82 10.62
N GLU A 126 -17.20 31.51 9.48
CA GLU A 126 -18.15 31.30 8.38
C GLU A 126 -18.08 29.90 7.76
N LYS A 127 -16.92 29.21 7.93
CA LYS A 127 -16.70 27.85 7.43
C LYS A 127 -17.16 26.77 8.40
N SER A 128 -17.44 27.11 9.65
CA SER A 128 -17.76 26.12 10.70
C SER A 128 -19.10 25.40 10.45
N GLN A 129 -20.03 26.02 9.73
CA GLN A 129 -21.36 25.48 9.40
C GLN A 129 -21.48 25.02 7.95
N THR A 130 -20.41 25.06 7.16
CA THR A 130 -20.41 24.69 5.75
C THR A 130 -19.51 23.48 5.52
N THR A 131 -19.75 22.76 4.42
CA THR A 131 -18.82 21.72 3.97
C THR A 131 -17.52 22.37 3.51
N LEU A 132 -16.39 21.93 4.05
CA LEU A 132 -15.07 22.38 3.61
C LEU A 132 -14.84 21.97 2.16
N LEU A 133 -14.33 22.89 1.36
CA LEU A 133 -13.96 22.68 -0.03
C LEU A 133 -12.52 22.11 -0.13
N PRO A 134 -12.11 21.53 -1.25
CA PRO A 134 -10.73 21.05 -1.44
C PRO A 134 -9.67 22.12 -1.16
N ILE A 135 -9.94 23.37 -1.51
CA ILE A 135 -9.04 24.50 -1.21
C ILE A 135 -8.89 24.77 0.29
N ASP A 136 -9.93 24.52 1.10
CA ASP A 136 -9.86 24.67 2.54
C ASP A 136 -8.98 23.56 3.14
N TYR A 137 -9.09 22.32 2.64
CA TYR A 137 -8.21 21.21 3.05
C TYR A 137 -6.74 21.52 2.72
N SER A 138 -6.44 22.07 1.53
CA SER A 138 -5.08 22.48 1.18
C SER A 138 -4.54 23.51 2.16
N LYS A 139 -5.31 24.57 2.47
CA LYS A 139 -4.92 25.59 3.44
C LYS A 139 -4.69 25.02 4.85
N ILE A 140 -5.53 24.08 5.29
CA ILE A 140 -5.35 23.39 6.57
C ILE A 140 -4.04 22.61 6.59
N MET A 141 -3.73 21.89 5.52
CA MET A 141 -2.50 21.10 5.41
C MET A 141 -1.24 21.97 5.33
N GLU A 142 -1.34 23.19 4.78
CA GLU A 142 -0.24 24.14 4.66
C GLU A 142 0.10 24.86 5.97
N ILE A 143 -0.72 24.76 7.03
CA ILE A 143 -0.43 25.35 8.34
C ILE A 143 0.89 24.76 8.87
N ASP A 144 1.88 25.63 9.08
CA ASP A 144 3.18 25.24 9.63
C ASP A 144 3.05 24.94 11.13
N THR A 145 3.41 23.75 11.53
CA THR A 145 3.44 23.34 12.95
C THR A 145 4.48 24.10 13.78
N LYS A 146 5.39 24.84 13.13
CA LYS A 146 6.38 25.72 13.78
C LYS A 146 5.92 27.18 13.87
N ASP A 147 4.79 27.51 13.26
CA ASP A 147 4.23 28.86 13.36
C ASP A 147 3.88 29.22 14.80
N ILE A 148 4.34 30.37 15.25
CA ILE A 148 4.17 30.82 16.64
C ILE A 148 2.69 31.01 17.01
N GLN A 149 1.84 31.41 16.06
CA GLN A 149 0.41 31.60 16.33
C GLN A 149 -0.28 30.24 16.49
N PHE A 150 0.08 29.25 15.65
CA PHE A 150 -0.41 27.89 15.80
C PHE A 150 0.06 27.25 17.11
N LEU A 151 1.35 27.40 17.47
CA LEU A 151 1.89 26.89 18.73
C LEU A 151 1.20 27.52 19.95
N ASN A 152 0.97 28.84 19.92
CA ASN A 152 0.22 29.54 20.96
C ASN A 152 -1.22 29.01 21.06
N TYR A 153 -1.89 28.80 19.93
CA TYR A 153 -3.22 28.19 19.91
C TYR A 153 -3.21 26.81 20.59
N VAL A 154 -2.31 25.90 20.20
CA VAL A 154 -2.16 24.59 20.83
C VAL A 154 -1.95 24.74 22.34
N GLY A 155 -1.03 25.62 22.75
CA GLY A 155 -0.72 25.89 24.17
C GLY A 155 -1.90 26.41 24.99
N THR A 156 -2.89 27.09 24.37
CA THR A 156 -4.14 27.51 25.04
C THR A 156 -5.18 26.40 25.16
N GLN A 157 -5.09 25.38 24.32
CA GLN A 157 -6.07 24.28 24.30
C GLN A 157 -5.66 23.10 25.16
N VAL A 158 -4.36 22.87 25.40
CA VAL A 158 -3.86 21.78 26.23
C VAL A 158 -3.95 22.10 27.70
N SER A 159 -4.13 21.06 28.53
CA SER A 159 -4.08 21.18 30.00
C SER A 159 -2.68 21.58 30.50
N GLU A 160 -2.59 22.18 31.67
CA GLU A 160 -1.32 22.71 32.22
C GLU A 160 -0.22 21.64 32.32
N ASP A 161 -0.59 20.40 32.67
CA ASP A 161 0.34 19.26 32.78
C ASP A 161 0.92 18.80 31.42
N LYS A 162 0.28 19.20 30.32
CA LYS A 162 0.72 18.87 28.95
C LYS A 162 1.50 19.99 28.24
N LYS A 163 1.54 21.18 28.79
CA LYS A 163 2.18 22.34 28.14
C LYS A 163 3.67 22.15 27.87
N THR A 164 4.35 21.33 28.67
CA THR A 164 5.79 21.02 28.53
C THR A 164 6.07 19.75 27.73
N ALA A 165 5.04 19.04 27.29
CA ALA A 165 5.17 17.83 26.48
C ALA A 165 5.63 18.17 25.04
N TYR A 166 6.12 17.16 24.33
CA TYR A 166 6.38 17.32 22.89
C TYR A 166 5.09 17.63 22.13
N LEU A 167 5.22 18.35 21.01
CA LEU A 167 4.07 18.80 20.23
C LEU A 167 3.16 17.64 19.82
N ASP A 168 3.72 16.51 19.40
CA ASP A 168 2.95 15.31 19.02
C ASP A 168 2.06 14.81 20.16
N ASP A 169 2.58 14.82 21.40
CA ASP A 169 1.82 14.43 22.60
C ASP A 169 0.72 15.42 22.93
N GLN A 170 1.01 16.74 22.72
CA GLN A 170 0.01 17.78 22.87
C GLN A 170 -1.13 17.60 21.85
N LEU A 171 -0.80 17.41 20.57
CA LEU A 171 -1.77 17.20 19.50
C LEU A 171 -2.63 15.95 19.75
N LEU A 172 -2.01 14.84 20.17
CA LEU A 172 -2.72 13.60 20.53
C LEU A 172 -3.65 13.82 21.72
N SER A 173 -3.28 14.65 22.70
CA SER A 173 -4.12 14.95 23.85
C SER A 173 -5.36 15.78 23.53
N LEU A 174 -5.33 16.55 22.45
CA LEU A 174 -6.43 17.37 21.95
C LEU A 174 -7.42 16.60 21.07
N ALA A 175 -7.06 15.39 20.65
CA ALA A 175 -7.90 14.55 19.82
C ALA A 175 -8.43 13.33 20.61
N ASP A 176 -9.68 12.96 20.36
CA ASP A 176 -10.27 11.76 20.95
C ASP A 176 -9.58 10.50 20.41
N SER A 177 -8.94 9.72 21.29
CA SER A 177 -8.19 8.54 20.91
C SER A 177 -9.07 7.45 20.27
N THR A 178 -10.32 7.31 20.70
CA THR A 178 -11.28 6.37 20.13
C THR A 178 -11.65 6.80 18.72
N GLN A 179 -11.86 8.10 18.50
CA GLN A 179 -12.11 8.66 17.19
C GLN A 179 -10.91 8.50 16.26
N LEU A 180 -9.69 8.75 16.74
CA LEU A 180 -8.45 8.55 15.96
C LEU A 180 -8.29 7.09 15.51
N ASN A 181 -8.54 6.12 16.42
CA ASN A 181 -8.51 4.70 16.09
C ASN A 181 -9.52 4.38 14.96
N ARG A 182 -10.77 4.80 15.14
CA ARG A 182 -11.83 4.57 14.16
C ARG A 182 -11.49 5.18 12.80
N LEU A 183 -11.03 6.43 12.77
CA LEU A 183 -10.63 7.11 11.53
C LEU A 183 -9.45 6.41 10.84
N THR A 184 -8.47 5.95 11.61
CA THR A 184 -7.33 5.20 11.04
C THR A 184 -7.84 3.95 10.31
N HIS A 185 -8.72 3.16 10.92
CA HIS A 185 -9.29 1.97 10.29
C HIS A 185 -10.15 2.32 9.07
N GLN A 186 -11.02 3.33 9.19
CA GLN A 186 -11.85 3.79 8.06
C GLN A 186 -11.02 4.24 6.86
N LEU A 187 -9.89 4.92 7.09
CA LEU A 187 -8.97 5.33 6.03
C LEU A 187 -8.25 4.14 5.39
N MET A 188 -7.88 3.12 6.18
CA MET A 188 -7.32 1.88 5.63
C MET A 188 -8.30 1.18 4.70
N ASP A 189 -9.55 0.99 5.15
CA ASP A 189 -10.60 0.34 4.36
C ASP A 189 -10.93 1.14 3.10
N ARG A 190 -11.06 2.46 3.26
CA ARG A 190 -11.37 3.36 2.13
C ARG A 190 -10.27 3.33 1.07
N ARG A 191 -8.99 3.32 1.46
CA ARG A 191 -7.87 3.22 0.51
C ARG A 191 -7.90 1.91 -0.27
N ASN A 192 -8.15 0.78 0.41
CA ASN A 192 -8.28 -0.52 -0.25
C ASN A 192 -9.42 -0.51 -1.27
N GLN A 193 -10.56 0.09 -0.91
CA GLN A 193 -11.71 0.21 -1.80
C GLN A 193 -11.39 1.08 -3.02
N VAL A 194 -10.83 2.28 -2.82
CA VAL A 194 -10.47 3.21 -3.91
C VAL A 194 -9.45 2.57 -4.86
N LEU A 195 -8.45 1.86 -4.32
CA LEU A 195 -7.46 1.15 -5.13
C LEU A 195 -8.10 0.03 -5.96
N LYS A 196 -8.97 -0.76 -5.35
CA LYS A 196 -9.71 -1.83 -6.06
C LYS A 196 -10.57 -1.25 -7.17
N GLU A 197 -11.38 -0.23 -6.87
CA GLU A 197 -12.24 0.44 -7.84
C GLU A 197 -11.45 1.04 -9.01
N TYR A 198 -10.28 1.61 -8.71
CA TYR A 198 -9.42 2.17 -9.75
C TYR A 198 -8.86 1.09 -10.67
N LEU A 199 -8.32 -0.01 -10.12
CA LEU A 199 -7.81 -1.14 -10.92
C LEU A 199 -8.90 -1.77 -11.80
N LEU A 200 -10.12 -1.92 -11.28
CA LEU A 200 -11.25 -2.40 -12.06
C LEU A 200 -11.61 -1.45 -13.21
N ARG A 201 -11.55 -0.13 -12.99
CA ARG A 201 -11.74 0.87 -14.07
C ARG A 201 -10.63 0.83 -15.13
N GLN A 202 -9.43 0.37 -14.75
CA GLN A 202 -8.33 0.10 -15.68
C GLN A 202 -8.46 -1.27 -16.38
N GLU A 203 -9.64 -1.92 -16.29
CA GLU A 203 -9.93 -3.20 -16.92
C GLU A 203 -9.07 -4.38 -16.40
N VAL A 204 -8.51 -4.28 -15.20
CA VAL A 204 -7.84 -5.40 -14.54
C VAL A 204 -8.91 -6.39 -14.07
N PRO A 205 -8.86 -7.68 -14.46
CA PRO A 205 -9.85 -8.66 -14.01
C PRO A 205 -9.86 -8.79 -12.48
N GLU A 206 -11.05 -8.79 -11.87
CA GLU A 206 -11.20 -8.84 -10.41
C GLU A 206 -10.49 -10.06 -9.80
N LYS A 207 -10.53 -11.22 -10.48
CA LYS A 207 -9.85 -12.44 -10.07
C LYS A 207 -8.32 -12.30 -9.97
N CYS A 208 -7.75 -11.30 -10.65
CA CYS A 208 -6.31 -11.02 -10.66
C CYS A 208 -5.91 -9.96 -9.62
N ILE A 209 -6.81 -9.55 -8.73
CA ILE A 209 -6.57 -8.52 -7.73
C ILE A 209 -6.79 -9.10 -6.33
N ARG A 210 -5.78 -8.96 -5.45
CA ARG A 210 -5.90 -9.21 -4.01
C ARG A 210 -5.38 -7.98 -3.28
N ILE A 211 -6.25 -7.33 -2.54
CA ILE A 211 -5.91 -6.17 -1.72
C ILE A 211 -6.30 -6.50 -0.29
N SER A 212 -5.35 -6.36 0.62
CA SER A 212 -5.53 -6.62 2.04
C SER A 212 -4.84 -5.55 2.89
N THR A 213 -5.20 -5.49 4.15
CA THR A 213 -4.43 -4.79 5.18
C THR A 213 -3.64 -5.83 5.95
N ALA A 214 -2.41 -5.53 6.30
CA ALA A 214 -1.56 -6.38 7.14
C ALA A 214 -2.26 -6.73 8.45
N THR A 215 -1.98 -7.90 9.01
CA THR A 215 -2.59 -8.35 10.27
C THR A 215 -2.30 -7.38 11.43
N ALA A 216 -3.10 -7.43 12.49
CA ALA A 216 -2.93 -6.56 13.65
C ALA A 216 -1.53 -6.69 14.25
N GLU A 217 -0.99 -7.91 14.34
CA GLU A 217 0.35 -8.22 14.84
C GLU A 217 1.43 -7.53 13.99
N LYS A 218 1.33 -7.66 12.66
CA LYS A 218 2.24 -7.01 11.72
C LYS A 218 2.17 -5.49 11.83
N LEU A 219 0.95 -4.91 11.97
CA LEU A 219 0.77 -3.46 12.09
C LEU A 219 1.33 -2.90 13.40
N VAL A 220 1.19 -3.62 14.53
CA VAL A 220 1.77 -3.22 15.82
C VAL A 220 3.29 -3.18 15.75
N ALA A 221 3.91 -4.17 15.08
CA ALA A 221 5.36 -4.25 14.91
C ALA A 221 5.89 -3.25 13.87
N TYR A 222 5.05 -2.80 12.93
CA TYR A 222 5.47 -1.98 11.80
C TYR A 222 5.81 -0.55 12.21
N LYS A 223 7.04 -0.13 11.90
CA LYS A 223 7.56 1.23 12.17
C LYS A 223 8.00 1.95 10.89
N GLY A 224 7.74 1.35 9.72
CA GLY A 224 8.06 1.94 8.43
C GLY A 224 7.10 3.06 8.00
N LYS A 225 7.30 3.54 6.77
CA LYS A 225 6.37 4.48 6.12
C LYS A 225 5.09 3.76 5.70
N ASN A 226 3.96 4.47 5.74
CA ASN A 226 2.71 3.93 5.21
C ASN A 226 2.85 3.59 3.73
N GLN A 227 2.51 2.37 3.33
CA GLN A 227 2.65 1.91 1.95
C GLN A 227 1.86 0.65 1.68
N TYR A 228 1.58 0.39 0.41
CA TYR A 228 1.32 -0.97 -0.04
C TYR A 228 2.63 -1.65 -0.40
N THR A 229 2.84 -2.87 0.04
CA THR A 229 3.80 -3.78 -0.57
C THR A 229 3.15 -4.44 -1.77
N ILE A 230 3.93 -4.62 -2.84
CA ILE A 230 3.42 -5.10 -4.12
C ILE A 230 4.06 -6.45 -4.42
N GLY A 231 3.23 -7.45 -4.61
CA GLY A 231 3.61 -8.79 -5.02
C GLY A 231 2.91 -9.20 -6.31
N LEU A 232 3.53 -10.11 -7.04
CA LEU A 232 2.94 -10.79 -8.19
C LEU A 232 3.14 -12.28 -8.00
N VAL A 233 2.06 -13.05 -8.09
CA VAL A 233 2.08 -14.51 -7.99
C VAL A 233 1.32 -15.11 -9.16
N PHE A 234 1.63 -16.36 -9.52
CA PHE A 234 0.80 -17.07 -10.48
C PHE A 234 -0.50 -17.50 -9.81
N ALA A 235 -1.60 -17.51 -10.57
CA ALA A 235 -2.88 -17.99 -10.08
C ALA A 235 -2.75 -19.46 -9.63
N GLY A 236 -3.07 -19.73 -8.36
CA GLY A 236 -2.92 -21.04 -7.71
C GLY A 236 -1.64 -21.22 -6.87
N ASP A 237 -0.69 -20.28 -6.93
CA ASP A 237 0.48 -20.21 -6.03
C ASP A 237 0.28 -19.09 -4.98
N GLU A 238 -0.95 -18.62 -4.79
CA GLU A 238 -1.28 -17.65 -3.77
C GLU A 238 -0.97 -18.25 -2.39
N PRO A 239 -0.25 -17.53 -1.51
CA PRO A 239 -0.06 -17.99 -0.15
C PRO A 239 -1.43 -18.18 0.49
N ASP A 240 -1.70 -19.40 0.98
CA ASP A 240 -2.92 -19.70 1.69
C ASP A 240 -3.00 -18.81 2.92
N PRO A 241 -4.04 -17.99 3.06
CA PRO A 241 -4.19 -17.10 4.23
C PRO A 241 -4.22 -17.89 5.56
N GLU A 242 -4.56 -19.17 5.54
CA GLU A 242 -4.53 -20.03 6.74
C GLU A 242 -3.11 -20.51 7.08
N LEU A 243 -2.22 -20.71 6.09
CA LEU A 243 -0.84 -21.14 6.33
C LEU A 243 0.06 -20.01 6.86
N ILE A 244 -0.29 -18.74 6.60
CA ILE A 244 0.46 -17.58 7.13
C ILE A 244 0.21 -17.42 8.64
N ALA A 245 -0.93 -17.90 9.16
CA ALA A 245 -1.24 -17.87 10.58
C ALA A 245 -0.43 -18.89 11.39
N GLU A 246 -0.07 -20.04 10.80
CA GLU A 246 0.65 -21.12 11.51
C GLU A 246 2.18 -20.89 11.62
N GLU A 247 2.79 -20.09 10.73
CA GLU A 247 4.24 -19.76 10.80
C GLU A 247 4.56 -18.71 11.89
N THR A 248 3.56 -18.09 12.51
CA THR A 248 3.74 -17.10 13.57
C THR A 248 3.57 -17.65 14.98
N GLU A 249 3.26 -18.96 15.14
CA GLU A 249 3.10 -19.61 16.46
C GLU A 249 4.30 -20.49 16.89
N ASN A 250 5.46 -20.43 16.23
CA ASN A 250 6.67 -21.16 16.65
C ASN A 250 7.84 -20.24 16.95
#